data_3f9b805dba42ed4c9384c87a0fb7af59
#
_entry.id   3f9b805dba42ed4c9384c87a0fb7af59
#
_cell.length_a   1.000
_cell.length_b   1.000
_cell.length_c   1.000
_cell.angle_alpha   90.00
_cell.angle_beta   90.00
_cell.angle_gamma   90.00
#
_symmetry.space_group_name_H-M   'P 1'
#
loop_
_entity.id
_entity.type
_entity.pdbx_description
1 polymer ?
#
loop_
_entity_poly.entity_id
_entity_poly.type
_entity_poly.pdbx_seq_one_letter_code
_entity_poly.pdbx_strand_id
1 'polypeptide(L)'
;MNNNYLEQKKNTHLYFQIGENKYAVNSENVLEIMKLPALDYPSKLPNNIVGLLKYNNFVINVVDIRFYLDIDVTSYSSDNDLLIVKTDETIFGIITDKILGIIPFETFLVDQIPFVNNNMVIESLYKHNDEETIFIVNVYAVERLLKSHSVTSPDIDMPAMMPQDEASKAIMAKRAHDMIEKTALRLTAGGGQVKNKYISLNLNNDFYCVPLDYVKEILNHTTITKVPGTPDFITGIMNLRGDYITVINLKKFLGLPEDKETAKDSVVIINCNDLQLALLVDNINEIFEFEEMQKEASSDSYYSYEFINGTALYTVLNIERIASDKRLIITDM
;
A
#
# COMPACT_ATOMS: atom_id res chain seq x y z
N MET A 1 -5.40 -23.56 -23.89
CA MET A 1 -5.16 -24.26 -22.61
C MET A 1 -4.31 -23.43 -21.64
N ASN A 2 -4.33 -22.11 -21.68
CA ASN A 2 -3.45 -21.26 -20.84
C ASN A 2 -4.15 -20.29 -19.89
N ASN A 3 -5.49 -20.39 -19.73
CA ASN A 3 -6.22 -19.49 -18.83
C ASN A 3 -6.40 -20.02 -17.40
N ASN A 4 -6.19 -21.32 -17.16
CA ASN A 4 -6.43 -21.90 -15.82
C ASN A 4 -5.30 -21.68 -14.81
N TYR A 5 -4.08 -21.33 -15.25
CA TYR A 5 -2.94 -21.12 -14.33
C TYR A 5 -2.94 -19.73 -13.68
N LEU A 6 -3.53 -18.74 -14.32
CA LEU A 6 -3.62 -17.37 -13.78
C LEU A 6 -4.83 -17.21 -12.85
N GLU A 7 -5.89 -17.99 -13.02
CA GLU A 7 -7.03 -17.99 -12.08
C GLU A 7 -6.73 -18.74 -10.78
N GLN A 8 -5.86 -19.74 -10.78
CA GLN A 8 -5.46 -20.45 -9.55
C GLN A 8 -4.63 -19.62 -8.56
N LYS A 9 -3.94 -18.58 -9.01
CA LYS A 9 -3.20 -17.65 -8.11
C LYS A 9 -4.11 -16.66 -7.38
N LYS A 10 -5.34 -16.46 -7.81
CA LYS A 10 -6.28 -15.47 -7.26
C LYS A 10 -7.10 -15.92 -6.05
N ASN A 11 -6.99 -17.17 -5.61
CA ASN A 11 -7.86 -17.72 -4.59
C ASN A 11 -7.10 -18.43 -3.46
N THR A 12 -6.03 -17.84 -2.96
CA THR A 12 -5.36 -18.35 -1.76
C THR A 12 -5.62 -17.44 -0.57
N HIS A 13 -5.79 -18.05 0.60
CA HIS A 13 -5.98 -17.33 1.85
C HIS A 13 -4.92 -17.76 2.85
N LEU A 14 -4.35 -16.76 3.52
CA LEU A 14 -3.53 -16.99 4.71
C LEU A 14 -4.48 -17.25 5.87
N TYR A 15 -4.35 -18.41 6.53
CA TYR A 15 -5.17 -18.73 7.67
C TYR A 15 -4.37 -18.77 8.96
N PHE A 16 -5.02 -18.36 10.04
CA PHE A 16 -4.43 -18.13 11.33
C PHE A 16 -5.42 -18.40 12.47
N GLN A 17 -4.90 -18.51 13.65
CA GLN A 17 -5.67 -18.77 14.87
C GLN A 17 -5.76 -17.52 15.74
N ILE A 18 -6.94 -17.29 16.31
CA ILE A 18 -7.18 -16.36 17.41
C ILE A 18 -8.11 -17.07 18.39
N GLY A 19 -7.63 -17.30 19.62
CA GLY A 19 -8.32 -18.12 20.60
C GLY A 19 -8.51 -19.55 20.10
N GLU A 20 -9.73 -20.04 20.18
CA GLU A 20 -10.11 -21.37 19.69
C GLU A 20 -10.54 -21.37 18.22
N ASN A 21 -10.72 -20.18 17.63
CA ASN A 21 -11.25 -20.03 16.28
C ASN A 21 -10.15 -19.85 15.26
N LYS A 22 -10.48 -20.24 14.01
CA LYS A 22 -9.61 -20.06 12.86
C LYS A 22 -10.18 -19.02 11.92
N TYR A 23 -9.30 -18.17 11.44
CA TYR A 23 -9.61 -17.05 10.58
C TYR A 23 -8.73 -17.09 9.33
N ALA A 24 -9.16 -16.45 8.28
CA ALA A 24 -8.35 -16.31 7.09
C ALA A 24 -8.54 -14.93 6.44
N VAL A 25 -7.49 -14.47 5.77
CA VAL A 25 -7.50 -13.27 4.93
C VAL A 25 -7.02 -13.62 3.54
N ASN A 26 -7.51 -12.90 2.53
CA ASN A 26 -7.02 -13.06 1.17
C ASN A 26 -5.50 -12.78 1.15
N SER A 27 -4.73 -13.71 0.56
CA SER A 27 -3.26 -13.59 0.49
C SER A 27 -2.79 -12.38 -0.31
N GLU A 28 -3.62 -11.84 -1.21
CA GLU A 28 -3.31 -10.61 -1.97
C GLU A 28 -3.23 -9.37 -1.08
N ASN A 29 -3.94 -9.39 0.06
CA ASN A 29 -3.89 -8.31 1.04
C ASN A 29 -2.70 -8.43 2.01
N VAL A 30 -1.99 -9.56 2.03
CA VAL A 30 -0.90 -9.81 2.98
C VAL A 30 0.41 -9.28 2.41
N LEU A 31 1.07 -8.38 3.15
CA LEU A 31 2.39 -7.87 2.80
C LEU A 31 3.51 -8.66 3.48
N GLU A 32 3.35 -8.93 4.78
CA GLU A 32 4.41 -9.56 5.58
C GLU A 32 3.81 -10.25 6.81
N ILE A 33 4.51 -11.28 7.28
CA ILE A 33 4.22 -11.98 8.52
C ILE A 33 5.47 -11.93 9.39
N MET A 34 5.30 -11.58 10.65
CA MET A 34 6.40 -11.53 11.61
C MET A 34 5.94 -11.88 13.02
N LYS A 35 6.87 -12.17 13.92
CA LYS A 35 6.57 -12.24 15.33
C LYS A 35 6.34 -10.83 15.88
N LEU A 36 5.39 -10.69 16.80
CA LEU A 36 5.00 -9.41 17.39
C LEU A 36 6.23 -8.65 17.93
N PRO A 37 6.54 -7.46 17.39
CA PRO A 37 7.59 -6.57 17.91
C PRO A 37 7.06 -5.69 19.04
N ALA A 38 7.93 -4.92 19.68
CA ALA A 38 7.50 -3.86 20.58
C ALA A 38 6.75 -2.77 19.79
N LEU A 39 5.66 -2.30 20.39
CA LEU A 39 4.82 -1.25 19.83
C LEU A 39 5.03 0.06 20.58
N ASP A 40 4.78 1.18 19.91
CA ASP A 40 4.75 2.51 20.52
C ASP A 40 3.33 2.83 21.02
N TYR A 41 3.24 3.44 22.22
CA TYR A 41 1.97 3.80 22.88
C TYR A 41 1.91 5.30 23.17
N PRO A 42 1.51 6.14 22.19
CA PRO A 42 1.26 7.54 22.49
C PRO A 42 0.08 7.70 23.44
N SER A 43 0.09 8.78 24.24
CA SER A 43 -0.83 8.99 25.37
C SER A 43 -2.34 9.07 25.03
N LYS A 44 -2.70 9.05 23.75
CA LYS A 44 -4.10 9.04 23.29
C LYS A 44 -4.20 8.23 22.01
N LEU A 45 -4.35 6.92 22.14
CA LEU A 45 -4.78 6.04 21.05
C LEU A 45 -6.28 5.79 21.14
N PRO A 46 -6.97 5.67 20.00
CA PRO A 46 -8.31 5.08 19.97
C PRO A 46 -8.30 3.67 20.59
N ASN A 47 -9.35 3.30 21.31
CA ASN A 47 -9.43 2.04 22.04
C ASN A 47 -9.39 0.79 21.15
N ASN A 48 -9.58 0.93 19.84
CA ASN A 48 -9.49 -0.14 18.85
C ASN A 48 -8.08 -0.32 18.25
N ILE A 49 -7.12 0.50 18.67
CA ILE A 49 -5.71 0.41 18.23
C ILE A 49 -4.89 -0.11 19.41
N VAL A 50 -4.25 -1.26 19.20
CA VAL A 50 -3.39 -1.89 20.20
C VAL A 50 -2.10 -1.10 20.42
N GLY A 51 -1.56 -0.51 19.36
CA GLY A 51 -0.34 0.29 19.39
C GLY A 51 0.06 0.74 18.00
N LEU A 52 1.17 1.44 17.92
CA LEU A 52 1.77 1.90 16.67
C LEU A 52 3.06 1.14 16.38
N LEU A 53 3.31 0.87 15.11
CA LEU A 53 4.51 0.19 14.65
C LEU A 53 5.19 1.02 13.56
N LYS A 54 6.51 1.21 13.68
CA LYS A 54 7.33 1.72 12.59
C LYS A 54 7.60 0.59 11.60
N TYR A 55 6.94 0.65 10.46
CA TYR A 55 7.04 -0.33 9.40
C TYR A 55 7.53 0.35 8.12
N ASN A 56 8.73 -0.03 7.65
CA ASN A 56 9.44 0.71 6.62
C ASN A 56 9.52 2.21 7.02
N ASN A 57 9.15 3.15 6.17
CA ASN A 57 9.17 4.58 6.47
C ASN A 57 7.85 5.12 7.01
N PHE A 58 6.90 4.23 7.35
CA PHE A 58 5.56 4.60 7.81
C PHE A 58 5.36 4.22 9.27
N VAL A 59 4.46 4.95 9.93
CA VAL A 59 3.88 4.52 11.20
C VAL A 59 2.52 3.93 10.89
N ILE A 60 2.33 2.66 11.22
CA ILE A 60 1.09 1.94 10.97
C ILE A 60 0.37 1.62 12.27
N ASN A 61 -0.96 1.56 12.21
CA ASN A 61 -1.78 1.09 13.31
C ASN A 61 -1.67 -0.43 13.44
N VAL A 62 -1.57 -0.91 14.67
CA VAL A 62 -1.68 -2.33 14.97
C VAL A 62 -2.99 -2.55 15.72
N VAL A 63 -3.79 -3.49 15.22
CA VAL A 63 -5.13 -3.80 15.74
C VAL A 63 -5.24 -5.24 16.15
N ASP A 64 -6.24 -5.51 16.97
CA ASP A 64 -6.71 -6.84 17.27
C ASP A 64 -8.18 -6.98 16.87
N ILE A 65 -8.46 -7.90 15.97
CA ILE A 65 -9.83 -8.09 15.47
C ILE A 65 -10.79 -8.60 16.54
N ARG A 66 -10.30 -9.12 17.66
CA ARG A 66 -11.13 -9.52 18.81
C ARG A 66 -11.98 -8.37 19.34
N PHE A 67 -11.46 -7.13 19.32
CA PHE A 67 -12.22 -5.94 19.70
C PHE A 67 -13.44 -5.66 18.83
N TYR A 68 -13.41 -6.12 17.59
CA TYR A 68 -14.54 -5.98 16.66
C TYR A 68 -15.50 -7.16 16.67
N LEU A 69 -15.07 -8.28 17.28
CA LEU A 69 -15.83 -9.53 17.35
C LEU A 69 -16.43 -9.79 18.73
N ASP A 70 -16.28 -8.83 19.65
CA ASP A 70 -16.72 -8.93 21.05
C ASP A 70 -16.11 -10.16 21.76
N ILE A 71 -14.82 -10.41 21.49
CA ILE A 71 -14.03 -11.47 22.10
C ILE A 71 -13.08 -10.85 23.12
N ASP A 72 -13.06 -11.40 24.33
CA ASP A 72 -12.18 -10.92 25.39
C ASP A 72 -10.69 -11.10 25.02
N VAL A 73 -9.92 -10.03 25.23
CA VAL A 73 -8.46 -10.05 25.12
C VAL A 73 -7.89 -10.01 26.52
N THR A 74 -7.17 -11.05 26.91
CA THR A 74 -6.61 -11.14 28.27
C THR A 74 -5.17 -10.66 28.36
N SER A 75 -4.33 -11.02 27.41
CA SER A 75 -2.92 -10.62 27.33
C SER A 75 -2.33 -10.97 25.97
N TYR A 76 -1.22 -10.35 25.65
CA TYR A 76 -0.40 -10.68 24.49
C TYR A 76 0.87 -11.42 24.92
N SER A 77 1.47 -12.13 23.96
CA SER A 77 2.71 -12.87 24.14
C SER A 77 3.74 -12.44 23.10
N SER A 78 5.01 -12.57 23.44
CA SER A 78 6.09 -12.43 22.45
C SER A 78 6.02 -13.50 21.34
N ASP A 79 5.23 -14.56 21.53
CA ASP A 79 5.02 -15.61 20.53
C ASP A 79 3.87 -15.33 19.58
N ASN A 80 3.06 -14.30 19.85
CA ASN A 80 2.03 -13.88 18.90
C ASN A 80 2.65 -13.50 17.55
N ASP A 81 1.90 -13.73 16.49
CA ASP A 81 2.26 -13.31 15.14
C ASP A 81 1.59 -11.96 14.83
N LEU A 82 2.29 -11.16 14.06
CA LEU A 82 1.77 -9.92 13.49
C LEU A 82 1.66 -10.06 11.98
N LEU A 83 0.46 -9.89 11.47
CA LEU A 83 0.14 -9.93 10.07
C LEU A 83 0.04 -8.49 9.54
N ILE A 84 0.96 -8.10 8.67
CA ILE A 84 0.90 -6.80 7.99
C ILE A 84 0.03 -6.95 6.75
N VAL A 85 -1.07 -6.21 6.72
CA VAL A 85 -2.02 -6.22 5.61
C VAL A 85 -2.11 -4.86 4.94
N LYS A 86 -2.50 -4.89 3.66
CA LYS A 86 -2.77 -3.68 2.86
C LYS A 86 -4.20 -3.73 2.32
N THR A 87 -4.78 -2.57 2.22
CA THR A 87 -5.95 -2.26 1.41
C THR A 87 -5.54 -1.31 0.29
N ASP A 88 -6.51 -0.77 -0.45
CA ASP A 88 -6.24 0.24 -1.48
C ASP A 88 -5.77 1.58 -0.88
N GLU A 89 -6.12 1.85 0.40
CA GLU A 89 -5.90 3.16 1.02
C GLU A 89 -4.90 3.12 2.19
N THR A 90 -4.66 1.97 2.83
CA THR A 90 -3.86 1.92 4.05
C THR A 90 -3.14 0.60 4.26
N ILE A 91 -2.10 0.65 5.10
CA ILE A 91 -1.39 -0.51 5.63
C ILE A 91 -1.58 -0.52 7.14
N PHE A 92 -1.89 -1.68 7.70
CA PHE A 92 -2.02 -1.86 9.15
C PHE A 92 -1.63 -3.28 9.57
N GLY A 93 -1.38 -3.47 10.86
CA GLY A 93 -1.05 -4.77 11.43
C GLY A 93 -2.25 -5.41 12.12
N ILE A 94 -2.42 -6.72 12.00
CA ILE A 94 -3.39 -7.53 12.75
C ILE A 94 -2.62 -8.48 13.65
N ILE A 95 -2.85 -8.43 14.97
CA ILE A 95 -2.27 -9.39 15.90
C ILE A 95 -3.05 -10.70 15.81
N THR A 96 -2.32 -11.80 15.74
CA THR A 96 -2.86 -13.16 15.74
C THR A 96 -2.13 -14.02 16.77
N ASP A 97 -2.77 -15.09 17.22
CA ASP A 97 -2.08 -16.00 18.14
C ASP A 97 -1.04 -16.83 17.41
N LYS A 98 -1.39 -17.31 16.20
CA LYS A 98 -0.49 -18.13 15.40
C LYS A 98 -0.91 -18.17 13.93
N ILE A 99 0.04 -18.02 13.03
CA ILE A 99 -0.16 -18.31 11.61
C ILE A 99 -0.09 -19.83 11.39
N LEU A 100 -1.07 -20.37 10.70
CA LEU A 100 -1.19 -21.82 10.47
C LEU A 100 -0.75 -22.22 9.05
N GLY A 101 -0.88 -21.32 8.05
CA GLY A 101 -0.44 -21.58 6.68
C GLY A 101 -1.26 -20.86 5.62
N ILE A 102 -1.14 -21.36 4.40
CA ILE A 102 -1.89 -20.84 3.25
C ILE A 102 -2.75 -21.97 2.72
N ILE A 103 -4.03 -21.69 2.49
CA ILE A 103 -4.98 -22.64 1.94
C ILE A 103 -5.50 -22.16 0.58
N PRO A 104 -5.68 -23.07 -0.39
CA PRO A 104 -6.43 -22.74 -1.59
C PRO A 104 -7.89 -22.54 -1.22
N PHE A 105 -8.51 -21.52 -1.79
CA PHE A 105 -9.90 -21.17 -1.51
C PHE A 105 -10.80 -21.72 -2.63
N GLU A 106 -11.64 -22.66 -2.27
CA GLU A 106 -12.64 -23.22 -3.18
C GLU A 106 -13.99 -22.52 -2.94
N THR A 107 -14.38 -21.65 -3.85
CA THR A 107 -15.57 -20.78 -3.71
C THR A 107 -16.88 -21.51 -3.46
N PHE A 108 -17.00 -22.78 -3.83
CA PHE A 108 -18.22 -23.57 -3.60
C PHE A 108 -18.36 -24.11 -2.16
N LEU A 109 -17.30 -24.01 -1.34
CA LEU A 109 -17.32 -24.36 0.09
C LEU A 109 -17.55 -23.13 0.99
N VAL A 110 -17.89 -22.00 0.40
CA VAL A 110 -18.10 -20.75 1.14
C VAL A 110 -19.58 -20.55 1.42
N ASP A 111 -19.94 -20.56 2.69
CA ASP A 111 -21.26 -20.15 3.14
C ASP A 111 -21.28 -18.62 3.36
N GLN A 112 -22.15 -17.92 2.64
CA GLN A 112 -22.36 -16.49 2.90
C GLN A 112 -23.15 -16.32 4.21
N ILE A 113 -22.69 -15.38 5.04
CA ILE A 113 -23.43 -15.02 6.26
C ILE A 113 -24.70 -14.25 5.85
N PRO A 114 -25.91 -14.71 6.23
CA PRO A 114 -27.18 -14.18 5.70
C PRO A 114 -27.46 -12.70 5.99
N PHE A 115 -26.70 -12.06 6.88
CA PHE A 115 -26.91 -10.68 7.33
C PHE A 115 -25.64 -9.83 7.25
N VAL A 116 -24.76 -10.06 6.26
CA VAL A 116 -23.55 -9.28 6.05
C VAL A 116 -23.91 -7.85 5.67
N ASN A 117 -23.57 -6.90 6.52
CA ASN A 117 -23.47 -5.49 6.12
C ASN A 117 -22.01 -5.15 5.82
N ASN A 118 -21.77 -4.06 5.07
CA ASN A 118 -20.44 -3.66 4.64
C ASN A 118 -19.46 -3.34 5.80
N ASN A 119 -19.92 -3.34 7.05
CA ASN A 119 -19.10 -3.05 8.24
C ASN A 119 -18.76 -4.30 9.05
N MET A 120 -19.17 -5.48 8.64
CA MET A 120 -18.83 -6.71 9.35
C MET A 120 -17.39 -7.13 9.05
N VAL A 121 -16.63 -7.38 10.13
CA VAL A 121 -15.25 -7.88 10.05
C VAL A 121 -15.17 -9.27 9.46
N ILE A 122 -16.20 -10.10 9.63
CA ILE A 122 -16.31 -11.42 9.02
C ILE A 122 -17.25 -11.32 7.82
N GLU A 123 -16.76 -11.64 6.63
CA GLU A 123 -17.55 -11.56 5.39
C GLU A 123 -18.18 -12.90 4.99
N SER A 124 -17.56 -14.01 5.36
CA SER A 124 -18.04 -15.34 4.99
C SER A 124 -17.43 -16.42 5.88
N LEU A 125 -17.97 -17.65 5.74
CA LEU A 125 -17.48 -18.84 6.42
C LEU A 125 -16.99 -19.82 5.36
N TYR A 126 -15.83 -20.42 5.60
CA TYR A 126 -15.27 -21.47 4.76
C TYR A 126 -15.20 -22.78 5.54
N LYS A 127 -15.81 -23.84 5.00
CA LYS A 127 -15.71 -25.18 5.57
C LYS A 127 -14.49 -25.88 5.00
N HIS A 128 -13.49 -26.03 5.81
CA HIS A 128 -12.20 -26.65 5.41
C HIS A 128 -12.22 -28.16 5.59
N ASN A 129 -13.05 -28.81 6.11
CA ASN A 129 -13.35 -30.25 6.24
C ASN A 129 -14.69 -30.36 6.99
N ASP A 130 -15.20 -31.53 7.17
CA ASP A 130 -16.50 -31.73 7.84
C ASP A 130 -16.56 -31.19 9.29
N GLU A 131 -15.42 -30.92 9.92
CA GLU A 131 -15.34 -30.51 11.33
C GLU A 131 -14.77 -29.10 11.54
N GLU A 132 -14.23 -28.43 10.50
CA GLU A 132 -13.50 -27.17 10.68
C GLU A 132 -14.12 -26.03 9.89
N THR A 133 -14.53 -24.98 10.64
CA THR A 133 -15.03 -23.73 10.06
C THR A 133 -13.96 -22.65 10.19
N ILE A 134 -13.64 -21.96 9.09
CA ILE A 134 -12.73 -20.85 9.03
C ILE A 134 -13.52 -19.58 8.73
N PHE A 135 -13.32 -18.54 9.52
CA PHE A 135 -13.95 -17.24 9.37
C PHE A 135 -13.12 -16.35 8.42
N ILE A 136 -13.72 -15.89 7.33
CA ILE A 136 -13.05 -15.04 6.36
C ILE A 136 -13.14 -13.58 6.80
N VAL A 137 -11.98 -12.97 7.03
CA VAL A 137 -11.86 -11.59 7.52
C VAL A 137 -11.84 -10.62 6.35
N ASN A 138 -12.74 -9.64 6.41
CA ASN A 138 -12.80 -8.52 5.49
C ASN A 138 -11.86 -7.39 5.96
N VAL A 139 -10.66 -7.32 5.42
CA VAL A 139 -9.66 -6.30 5.79
C VAL A 139 -10.14 -4.87 5.49
N TYR A 140 -10.99 -4.69 4.46
CA TYR A 140 -11.58 -3.39 4.14
C TYR A 140 -12.61 -2.93 5.18
N ALA A 141 -13.32 -3.89 5.79
CA ALA A 141 -14.21 -3.57 6.91
C ALA A 141 -13.41 -3.17 8.16
N VAL A 142 -12.31 -3.86 8.45
CA VAL A 142 -11.40 -3.49 9.54
C VAL A 142 -10.85 -2.08 9.32
N GLU A 143 -10.42 -1.75 8.10
CA GLU A 143 -9.98 -0.39 7.75
C GLU A 143 -11.07 0.67 8.00
N ARG A 144 -12.30 0.43 7.55
CA ARG A 144 -13.41 1.37 7.79
C ARG A 144 -13.66 1.59 9.28
N LEU A 145 -13.61 0.53 10.07
CA LEU A 145 -13.77 0.62 11.52
C LEU A 145 -12.61 1.37 12.19
N LEU A 146 -11.38 1.20 11.70
CA LEU A 146 -10.23 2.00 12.13
C LEU A 146 -10.45 3.51 11.92
N LYS A 147 -11.00 3.87 10.77
CA LYS A 147 -11.26 5.27 10.41
C LYS A 147 -12.46 5.88 11.12
N SER A 148 -13.44 5.06 11.50
CA SER A 148 -14.73 5.55 12.03
C SER A 148 -14.69 6.03 13.49
N HIS A 149 -13.62 5.73 14.25
CA HIS A 149 -13.49 6.01 15.69
C HIS A 149 -14.71 5.58 16.54
N SER A 150 -15.56 4.69 15.99
CA SER A 150 -16.88 4.37 16.53
C SER A 150 -16.90 3.16 17.47
N VAL A 151 -15.76 2.57 17.73
CA VAL A 151 -15.69 1.40 18.64
C VAL A 151 -15.59 1.91 20.08
N THR A 152 -16.66 1.77 20.82
CA THR A 152 -16.66 1.93 22.29
C THR A 152 -16.08 0.69 22.93
N SER A 153 -14.77 0.52 22.87
CA SER A 153 -14.10 -0.47 23.69
C SER A 153 -13.94 0.05 25.12
N PRO A 154 -13.92 -0.83 26.14
CA PRO A 154 -13.60 -0.42 27.51
C PRO A 154 -12.23 0.27 27.54
N ASP A 155 -12.04 1.15 28.53
CA ASP A 155 -10.77 1.86 28.73
C ASP A 155 -9.70 0.81 29.13
N ILE A 156 -9.00 0.28 28.13
CA ILE A 156 -8.03 -0.82 28.28
C ILE A 156 -6.63 -0.22 28.33
N ASP A 157 -5.89 -0.56 29.37
CA ASP A 157 -4.45 -0.27 29.46
C ASP A 157 -3.67 -1.23 28.54
N MET A 158 -3.55 -0.87 27.27
CA MET A 158 -2.86 -1.70 26.26
C MET A 158 -1.41 -2.04 26.64
N PRO A 159 -0.59 -1.10 27.17
CA PRO A 159 0.73 -1.42 27.69
C PRO A 159 0.73 -2.51 28.77
N ALA A 160 -0.27 -2.54 29.64
CA ALA A 160 -0.36 -3.55 30.70
C ALA A 160 -0.71 -4.95 30.18
N MET A 161 -1.35 -5.02 29.00
CA MET A 161 -1.69 -6.29 28.34
C MET A 161 -0.48 -6.93 27.63
N MET A 162 0.57 -6.16 27.36
CA MET A 162 1.80 -6.67 26.76
C MET A 162 2.64 -7.46 27.79
N PRO A 163 3.54 -8.35 27.32
CA PRO A 163 4.43 -9.09 28.22
C PRO A 163 5.17 -8.16 29.16
N GLN A 164 5.10 -8.46 30.47
CA GLN A 164 5.75 -7.63 31.50
C GLN A 164 7.12 -8.16 31.91
N ASP A 165 7.45 -9.40 31.57
CA ASP A 165 8.75 -9.99 31.86
C ASP A 165 9.87 -9.42 30.96
N GLU A 166 11.06 -9.27 31.54
CA GLU A 166 12.18 -8.63 30.86
C GLU A 166 12.67 -9.40 29.62
N ALA A 167 12.54 -10.73 29.61
CA ALA A 167 12.98 -11.54 28.49
C ALA A 167 12.10 -11.29 27.24
N SER A 168 10.78 -11.33 27.41
CA SER A 168 9.82 -11.04 26.34
C SER A 168 9.94 -9.59 25.84
N LYS A 169 10.07 -8.62 26.76
CA LYS A 169 10.31 -7.21 26.41
C LYS A 169 11.57 -7.04 25.57
N ALA A 170 12.68 -7.68 25.98
CA ALA A 170 13.95 -7.60 25.22
C ALA A 170 13.84 -8.22 23.84
N ILE A 171 13.14 -9.35 23.70
CA ILE A 171 12.90 -10.02 22.41
C ILE A 171 12.07 -9.10 21.49
N MET A 172 10.97 -8.54 21.98
CA MET A 172 10.10 -7.66 21.21
C MET A 172 10.80 -6.35 20.82
N ALA A 173 11.57 -5.75 21.76
CA ALA A 173 12.36 -4.55 21.49
C ALA A 173 13.44 -4.80 20.43
N LYS A 174 14.11 -5.97 20.50
CA LYS A 174 15.08 -6.36 19.48
C LYS A 174 14.42 -6.47 18.09
N ARG A 175 13.25 -7.11 17.99
CA ARG A 175 12.52 -7.23 16.72
C ARG A 175 12.18 -5.86 16.13
N ALA A 176 11.67 -4.94 16.98
CA ALA A 176 11.37 -3.57 16.54
C ALA A 176 12.65 -2.85 16.08
N HIS A 177 13.76 -3.02 16.80
CA HIS A 177 15.06 -2.45 16.42
C HIS A 177 15.57 -3.03 15.09
N ASP A 178 15.56 -4.35 14.95
CA ASP A 178 16.00 -5.06 13.74
C ASP A 178 15.18 -4.62 12.49
N MET A 179 13.89 -4.32 12.67
CA MET A 179 13.06 -3.77 11.58
C MET A 179 13.50 -2.37 11.17
N ILE A 180 13.76 -1.49 12.14
CA ILE A 180 14.25 -0.14 11.89
C ILE A 180 15.64 -0.20 11.25
N GLU A 181 16.52 -1.06 11.76
CA GLU A 181 17.88 -1.24 11.25
C GLU A 181 17.86 -1.82 9.82
N LYS A 182 17.04 -2.83 9.54
CA LYS A 182 16.84 -3.35 8.18
C LYS A 182 16.34 -2.25 7.23
N THR A 183 15.44 -1.40 7.69
CA THR A 183 14.95 -0.27 6.92
C THR A 183 16.05 0.78 6.72
N ALA A 184 16.80 1.13 7.79
CA ALA A 184 17.93 2.04 7.72
C ALA A 184 19.08 1.48 6.87
N LEU A 185 19.38 0.18 6.98
CA LEU A 185 20.36 -0.51 6.13
C LEU A 185 19.91 -0.57 4.67
N ARG A 186 18.62 -0.71 4.39
CA ARG A 186 18.07 -0.57 3.04
C ARG A 186 18.24 0.85 2.50
N LEU A 187 18.20 1.86 3.36
CA LEU A 187 18.38 3.26 3.00
C LEU A 187 19.86 3.68 2.93
N THR A 188 20.74 3.08 3.76
CA THR A 188 22.15 3.49 3.88
C THR A 188 23.14 2.54 3.22
N ALA A 189 22.79 1.27 3.10
CA ALA A 189 23.60 0.30 2.38
C ALA A 189 23.29 0.40 0.88
N GLY A 190 24.01 1.23 0.19
CA GLY A 190 24.15 1.19 -1.27
C GLY A 190 24.69 -0.18 -1.77
N GLY A 191 24.09 -1.28 -1.37
CA GLY A 191 24.56 -2.63 -1.66
C GLY A 191 23.56 -3.77 -1.45
N GLY A 192 22.36 -3.50 -0.99
CA GLY A 192 21.26 -4.49 -0.93
C GLY A 192 20.19 -4.12 -1.95
N GLN A 193 19.88 -5.02 -2.85
CA GLN A 193 18.90 -4.86 -3.92
C GLN A 193 17.56 -4.39 -3.36
N VAL A 194 17.30 -3.08 -3.40
CA VAL A 194 15.98 -2.52 -3.13
C VAL A 194 15.15 -2.78 -4.37
N LYS A 195 14.16 -3.67 -4.27
CA LYS A 195 13.17 -3.80 -5.33
C LYS A 195 12.24 -2.61 -5.25
N ASN A 196 12.51 -1.59 -6.02
CA ASN A 196 11.62 -0.46 -6.15
C ASN A 196 10.46 -0.85 -7.08
N LYS A 197 9.26 -0.41 -6.72
CA LYS A 197 8.07 -0.59 -7.57
C LYS A 197 7.94 0.62 -8.49
N TYR A 198 7.67 0.34 -9.74
CA TYR A 198 7.49 1.34 -10.78
C TYR A 198 6.19 1.13 -11.50
N ILE A 199 5.53 2.22 -11.85
CA ILE A 199 4.47 2.19 -12.84
C ILE A 199 5.06 2.52 -14.20
N SER A 200 4.82 1.67 -15.17
CA SER A 200 5.22 1.87 -16.56
C SER A 200 4.15 2.63 -17.31
N LEU A 201 4.57 3.60 -18.06
CA LEU A 201 3.72 4.41 -18.92
C LEU A 201 4.37 4.59 -20.30
N ASN A 202 3.56 4.84 -21.32
CA ASN A 202 4.03 5.16 -22.64
C ASN A 202 3.95 6.66 -22.89
N LEU A 203 5.02 7.17 -23.50
CA LEU A 203 5.04 8.46 -24.19
C LEU A 203 5.51 8.18 -25.61
N ASN A 204 4.61 8.33 -26.59
CA ASN A 204 4.79 7.81 -27.93
C ASN A 204 5.00 6.27 -27.90
N ASN A 205 6.09 5.77 -28.44
CA ASN A 205 6.43 4.35 -28.41
C ASN A 205 7.46 3.97 -27.36
N ASP A 206 7.90 4.92 -26.53
CA ASP A 206 8.94 4.72 -25.54
C ASP A 206 8.32 4.44 -24.16
N PHE A 207 9.01 3.61 -23.36
CA PHE A 207 8.59 3.26 -22.02
C PHE A 207 9.26 4.14 -20.98
N TYR A 208 8.43 4.79 -20.18
CA TYR A 208 8.86 5.59 -19.03
C TYR A 208 8.35 4.96 -17.74
N CYS A 209 9.02 5.25 -16.64
CA CYS A 209 8.67 4.74 -15.33
C CYS A 209 8.58 5.85 -14.30
N VAL A 210 7.53 5.77 -13.48
CA VAL A 210 7.38 6.60 -12.29
C VAL A 210 7.52 5.69 -11.07
N PRO A 211 8.41 6.01 -10.10
CA PRO A 211 8.47 5.27 -8.86
C PRO A 211 7.11 5.32 -8.15
N LEU A 212 6.61 4.17 -7.72
CA LEU A 212 5.25 4.05 -7.17
C LEU A 212 5.06 4.87 -5.89
N ASP A 213 6.13 5.16 -5.17
CA ASP A 213 6.13 5.97 -3.95
C ASP A 213 5.65 7.41 -4.17
N TYR A 214 5.78 7.92 -5.40
CA TYR A 214 5.25 9.24 -5.76
C TYR A 214 3.83 9.19 -6.33
N VAL A 215 3.29 8.01 -6.66
CA VAL A 215 1.99 7.87 -7.30
C VAL A 215 0.88 7.86 -6.26
N LYS A 216 -0.03 8.83 -6.35
CA LYS A 216 -1.20 8.94 -5.48
C LYS A 216 -2.40 8.20 -6.06
N GLU A 217 -2.69 8.42 -7.33
CA GLU A 217 -3.88 7.88 -8.00
C GLU A 217 -3.67 7.81 -9.51
N ILE A 218 -4.40 6.90 -10.16
CA ILE A 218 -4.40 6.73 -11.61
C ILE A 218 -5.83 6.90 -12.09
N LEU A 219 -6.03 7.74 -13.10
CA LEU A 219 -7.33 8.02 -13.67
C LEU A 219 -7.35 7.79 -15.18
N ASN A 220 -8.40 7.14 -15.66
CA ASN A 220 -8.71 7.03 -17.07
C ASN A 220 -9.92 7.94 -17.35
N HIS A 221 -9.83 8.77 -18.39
CA HIS A 221 -10.91 9.65 -18.81
C HIS A 221 -11.34 10.69 -17.75
N THR A 222 -10.53 11.72 -17.59
CA THR A 222 -10.86 12.85 -16.71
C THR A 222 -11.24 14.10 -17.50
N THR A 223 -12.10 14.94 -16.90
CA THR A 223 -12.44 16.24 -17.47
C THR A 223 -11.40 17.27 -17.07
N ILE A 224 -10.70 17.83 -18.07
CA ILE A 224 -9.69 18.86 -17.88
C ILE A 224 -10.25 20.20 -18.33
N THR A 225 -10.21 21.19 -17.45
CA THR A 225 -10.62 22.57 -17.77
C THR A 225 -9.38 23.37 -18.17
N LYS A 226 -9.36 23.89 -19.39
CA LYS A 226 -8.25 24.71 -19.88
C LYS A 226 -8.16 26.03 -19.12
N VAL A 227 -6.93 26.43 -18.79
CA VAL A 227 -6.65 27.73 -18.16
C VAL A 227 -5.97 28.62 -19.20
N PRO A 228 -6.56 29.76 -19.55
CA PRO A 228 -5.94 30.68 -20.51
C PRO A 228 -4.64 31.29 -19.99
N GLY A 229 -3.67 31.52 -20.87
CA GLY A 229 -2.40 32.16 -20.53
C GLY A 229 -1.36 31.26 -19.87
N THR A 230 -1.63 29.97 -19.77
CA THR A 230 -0.65 28.99 -19.25
C THR A 230 0.33 28.53 -20.34
N PRO A 231 1.54 28.08 -19.97
CA PRO A 231 2.47 27.45 -20.90
C PRO A 231 1.85 26.24 -21.62
N ASP A 232 2.30 25.93 -22.83
CA ASP A 232 1.73 24.89 -23.70
C ASP A 232 1.75 23.48 -23.12
N PHE A 233 2.65 23.21 -22.18
CA PHE A 233 2.71 21.92 -21.48
C PHE A 233 1.67 21.81 -20.34
N ILE A 234 1.07 22.92 -19.88
CA ILE A 234 -0.04 22.90 -18.94
C ILE A 234 -1.33 22.69 -19.72
N THR A 235 -1.90 21.50 -19.62
CA THR A 235 -3.17 21.18 -20.31
C THR A 235 -4.35 21.89 -19.66
N GLY A 236 -4.28 22.14 -18.35
CA GLY A 236 -5.33 22.81 -17.60
C GLY A 236 -5.35 22.37 -16.14
N ILE A 237 -6.53 22.41 -15.55
CA ILE A 237 -6.81 21.94 -14.18
C ILE A 237 -7.91 20.86 -14.20
N MET A 238 -7.84 19.94 -13.27
CA MET A 238 -8.89 18.96 -13.01
C MET A 238 -9.36 19.05 -11.57
N ASN A 239 -10.60 18.67 -11.30
CA ASN A 239 -11.12 18.54 -9.95
C ASN A 239 -10.97 17.09 -9.50
N LEU A 240 -10.26 16.86 -8.41
CA LEU A 240 -10.13 15.58 -7.74
C LEU A 240 -10.72 15.68 -6.34
N ARG A 241 -11.94 15.17 -6.16
CA ARG A 241 -12.61 15.13 -4.84
C ARG A 241 -12.72 16.48 -4.13
N GLY A 242 -12.79 17.58 -4.88
CA GLY A 242 -12.88 18.95 -4.35
C GLY A 242 -11.58 19.76 -4.46
N ASP A 243 -10.44 19.11 -4.67
CA ASP A 243 -9.15 19.77 -4.87
C ASP A 243 -8.90 20.01 -6.37
N TYR A 244 -8.36 21.20 -6.69
CA TYR A 244 -7.96 21.53 -8.06
C TYR A 244 -6.48 21.18 -8.27
N ILE A 245 -6.22 20.25 -9.20
CA ILE A 245 -4.88 19.77 -9.52
C ILE A 245 -4.49 20.25 -10.92
N THR A 246 -3.27 20.78 -11.05
CA THR A 246 -2.70 21.15 -12.34
C THR A 246 -2.38 19.91 -13.17
N VAL A 247 -2.86 19.89 -14.42
CA VAL A 247 -2.60 18.82 -15.38
C VAL A 247 -1.54 19.26 -16.36
N ILE A 248 -0.42 18.55 -16.40
CA ILE A 248 0.66 18.79 -17.35
C ILE A 248 0.70 17.68 -18.42
N ASN A 249 0.84 18.07 -19.67
CA ASN A 249 1.16 17.14 -20.74
C ASN A 249 2.63 16.76 -20.62
N LEU A 250 2.91 15.53 -20.22
CA LEU A 250 4.27 15.10 -19.90
C LEU A 250 5.17 15.10 -21.14
N LYS A 251 4.66 14.77 -22.32
CA LYS A 251 5.43 14.86 -23.58
C LYS A 251 5.89 16.28 -23.86
N LYS A 252 4.97 17.24 -23.79
CA LYS A 252 5.31 18.66 -24.00
C LYS A 252 6.26 19.18 -22.94
N PHE A 253 6.07 18.78 -21.68
CA PHE A 253 6.95 19.19 -20.60
C PHE A 253 8.38 18.71 -20.79
N LEU A 254 8.55 17.45 -21.24
CA LEU A 254 9.85 16.84 -21.54
C LEU A 254 10.42 17.24 -22.91
N GLY A 255 9.67 17.97 -23.74
CA GLY A 255 10.10 18.38 -25.09
C GLY A 255 10.09 17.24 -26.11
N LEU A 256 9.28 16.21 -25.88
CA LEU A 256 9.14 15.09 -26.82
C LEU A 256 8.23 15.47 -27.99
N PRO A 257 8.42 14.87 -29.19
CA PRO A 257 7.56 15.11 -30.33
C PRO A 257 6.12 14.68 -30.05
N GLU A 258 5.14 15.40 -30.61
CA GLU A 258 3.72 15.04 -30.55
C GLU A 258 3.37 14.12 -31.71
N ASP A 259 2.98 12.88 -31.42
CA ASP A 259 2.34 11.99 -32.41
C ASP A 259 0.82 12.18 -32.38
N LYS A 260 0.24 12.29 -33.56
CA LYS A 260 -1.18 12.63 -33.74
C LYS A 260 -2.15 11.43 -33.51
N GLU A 261 -1.65 10.22 -33.30
CA GLU A 261 -2.47 9.01 -33.43
C GLU A 261 -2.77 8.22 -32.12
N THR A 262 -2.22 8.59 -30.98
CA THR A 262 -2.35 7.77 -29.74
C THR A 262 -3.03 8.48 -28.58
N ALA A 263 -4.21 9.04 -28.82
CA ALA A 263 -4.98 9.66 -27.74
C ALA A 263 -5.81 8.62 -26.95
N LYS A 264 -5.15 7.86 -26.07
CA LYS A 264 -5.78 7.38 -24.86
C LYS A 264 -5.17 8.17 -23.72
N ASP A 265 -5.75 9.33 -23.43
CA ASP A 265 -5.26 10.20 -22.37
C ASP A 265 -5.51 9.55 -21.01
N SER A 266 -4.46 9.02 -20.41
CA SER A 266 -4.45 8.53 -19.04
C SER A 266 -3.75 9.55 -18.15
N VAL A 267 -4.15 9.64 -16.89
CA VAL A 267 -3.62 10.61 -15.94
C VAL A 267 -3.04 9.88 -14.73
N VAL A 268 -1.77 10.16 -14.43
CA VAL A 268 -1.10 9.71 -13.20
C VAL A 268 -0.98 10.90 -12.27
N ILE A 269 -1.63 10.83 -11.11
CA ILE A 269 -1.51 11.85 -10.06
C ILE A 269 -0.33 11.50 -9.20
N ILE A 270 0.64 12.41 -9.15
CA ILE A 270 1.82 12.30 -8.30
C ILE A 270 1.73 13.27 -7.13
N ASN A 271 2.37 12.87 -6.02
CA ASN A 271 2.57 13.71 -4.84
C ASN A 271 4.07 13.77 -4.54
N CYS A 272 4.64 14.96 -4.49
CA CYS A 272 6.03 15.18 -4.16
C CYS A 272 6.16 16.49 -3.37
N ASN A 273 6.68 16.42 -2.13
CA ASN A 273 6.91 17.59 -1.26
C ASN A 273 5.69 18.53 -1.15
N ASP A 274 4.53 17.97 -0.82
CA ASP A 274 3.23 18.67 -0.73
C ASP A 274 2.66 19.22 -2.06
N LEU A 275 3.39 19.07 -3.16
CA LEU A 275 2.90 19.43 -4.50
C LEU A 275 2.22 18.22 -5.14
N GLN A 276 0.95 18.39 -5.53
CA GLN A 276 0.22 17.44 -6.34
C GLN A 276 0.16 17.90 -7.78
N LEU A 277 0.57 17.02 -8.68
CA LEU A 277 0.52 17.23 -10.13
C LEU A 277 -0.17 16.05 -10.80
N ALA A 278 -0.90 16.31 -11.85
CA ALA A 278 -1.48 15.31 -12.72
C ALA A 278 -0.67 15.25 -14.03
N LEU A 279 -0.04 14.11 -14.28
CA LEU A 279 0.75 13.84 -15.48
C LEU A 279 -0.15 13.22 -16.54
N LEU A 280 -0.43 13.94 -17.62
CA LEU A 280 -1.13 13.41 -18.78
C LEU A 280 -0.16 12.61 -19.65
N VAL A 281 -0.48 11.34 -19.88
CA VAL A 281 0.35 10.36 -20.60
C VAL A 281 -0.50 9.62 -21.66
N ASP A 282 0.14 8.97 -22.62
CA ASP A 282 -0.60 8.28 -23.68
C ASP A 282 -1.29 7.02 -23.18
N ASN A 283 -0.58 6.21 -22.38
CA ASN A 283 -1.10 4.97 -21.79
C ASN A 283 -0.35 4.62 -20.52
N ILE A 284 -1.01 3.86 -19.66
CA ILE A 284 -0.42 3.27 -18.47
C ILE A 284 -0.45 1.76 -18.68
N ASN A 285 0.69 1.09 -18.47
CA ASN A 285 0.80 -0.34 -18.75
C ASN A 285 0.68 -1.15 -17.48
N GLU A 286 1.81 -1.45 -16.85
CA GLU A 286 1.90 -2.38 -15.72
C GLU A 286 2.71 -1.80 -14.56
N ILE A 287 2.47 -2.35 -13.39
CA ILE A 287 3.31 -2.11 -12.22
C ILE A 287 4.25 -3.30 -12.09
N PHE A 288 5.54 -3.03 -11.98
CA PHE A 288 6.54 -4.07 -11.80
C PHE A 288 7.59 -3.67 -10.77
N GLU A 289 8.31 -4.67 -10.29
CA GLU A 289 9.43 -4.49 -9.38
C GLU A 289 10.74 -4.63 -10.16
N PHE A 290 11.63 -3.69 -9.96
CA PHE A 290 12.95 -3.71 -10.54
C PHE A 290 14.02 -3.45 -9.47
N GLU A 291 15.12 -4.19 -9.56
CA GLU A 291 16.28 -4.03 -8.68
C GLU A 291 17.14 -2.90 -9.23
N GLU A 292 17.22 -1.81 -8.49
CA GLU A 292 18.00 -0.64 -8.89
C GLU A 292 19.50 -0.99 -8.93
N MET A 293 20.07 -0.97 -10.12
CA MET A 293 21.51 -0.91 -10.29
C MET A 293 21.92 0.57 -10.13
N GLN A 294 22.68 0.87 -9.09
CA GLN A 294 23.16 2.23 -8.82
C GLN A 294 23.80 2.84 -10.07
N LYS A 295 23.11 3.82 -10.66
CA LYS A 295 23.70 4.82 -11.53
C LYS A 295 23.38 6.17 -10.93
N GLU A 296 24.42 6.96 -10.66
CA GLU A 296 24.27 8.34 -10.22
C GLU A 296 23.54 9.12 -11.31
N ALA A 297 22.28 9.50 -11.02
CA ALA A 297 21.56 10.45 -11.85
C ALA A 297 22.20 11.83 -11.68
N SER A 298 22.35 12.55 -12.79
CA SER A 298 22.63 13.99 -12.73
C SER A 298 21.45 14.67 -12.04
N SER A 299 21.71 15.43 -10.97
CA SER A 299 20.67 16.12 -10.18
C SER A 299 19.83 17.12 -11.00
N ASP A 300 20.29 17.48 -12.20
CA ASP A 300 19.63 18.44 -13.11
C ASP A 300 18.79 17.79 -14.23
N SER A 301 18.78 16.46 -14.32
CA SER A 301 18.03 15.75 -15.35
C SER A 301 16.62 15.40 -14.92
N TYR A 302 15.64 15.47 -15.84
CA TYR A 302 14.28 14.91 -15.63
C TYR A 302 14.26 13.39 -15.66
N TYR A 303 15.39 12.75 -15.96
CA TYR A 303 15.58 11.31 -16.04
C TYR A 303 16.53 10.87 -14.95
N SER A 304 16.14 9.88 -14.16
CA SER A 304 16.98 9.33 -13.09
C SER A 304 17.99 8.32 -13.65
N TYR A 305 17.50 7.33 -14.36
CA TYR A 305 18.32 6.30 -14.99
C TYR A 305 17.50 5.50 -16.02
N GLU A 306 18.19 4.64 -16.77
CA GLU A 306 17.57 3.73 -17.71
C GLU A 306 17.93 2.29 -17.38
N PHE A 307 17.01 1.37 -17.66
CA PHE A 307 17.24 -0.06 -17.50
C PHE A 307 16.53 -0.86 -18.59
N ILE A 308 16.98 -2.09 -18.78
CA ILE A 308 16.39 -3.01 -19.75
C ILE A 308 15.61 -4.08 -18.97
N ASN A 309 14.34 -4.27 -19.33
CA ASN A 309 13.50 -5.35 -18.84
C ASN A 309 12.98 -6.16 -20.04
N GLY A 310 13.42 -7.42 -20.13
CA GLY A 310 13.18 -8.22 -21.34
C GLY A 310 13.90 -7.64 -22.57
N THR A 311 13.15 -7.20 -23.56
CA THR A 311 13.68 -6.56 -24.79
C THR A 311 13.44 -5.05 -24.83
N ALA A 312 12.76 -4.48 -23.85
CA ALA A 312 12.37 -3.09 -23.81
C ALA A 312 13.29 -2.25 -22.91
N LEU A 313 13.62 -1.03 -23.37
CA LEU A 313 14.32 -0.02 -22.59
C LEU A 313 13.29 0.83 -21.84
N TYR A 314 13.51 1.02 -20.56
CA TYR A 314 12.68 1.83 -19.67
C TYR A 314 13.49 2.99 -19.11
N THR A 315 12.91 4.20 -19.18
CA THR A 315 13.52 5.42 -18.64
C THR A 315 12.79 5.84 -17.37
N VAL A 316 13.47 5.88 -16.22
CA VAL A 316 12.89 6.30 -14.94
C VAL A 316 12.90 7.82 -14.83
N LEU A 317 11.73 8.40 -14.55
CA LEU A 317 11.55 9.83 -14.37
C LEU A 317 12.03 10.28 -12.99
N ASN A 318 12.68 11.44 -12.95
CA ASN A 318 13.05 12.13 -11.73
C ASN A 318 11.90 13.04 -11.29
N ILE A 319 11.03 12.50 -10.45
CA ILE A 319 9.80 13.18 -10.00
C ILE A 319 10.11 14.43 -9.17
N GLU A 320 11.15 14.38 -8.35
CA GLU A 320 11.57 15.54 -7.54
C GLU A 320 12.03 16.70 -8.43
N ARG A 321 12.78 16.39 -9.49
CA ARG A 321 13.23 17.39 -10.45
C ARG A 321 12.08 17.97 -11.27
N ILE A 322 11.12 17.13 -11.66
CA ILE A 322 9.88 17.58 -12.33
C ILE A 322 9.10 18.49 -11.40
N ALA A 323 8.84 18.08 -10.16
CA ALA A 323 8.06 18.86 -9.19
C ALA A 323 8.73 20.19 -8.79
N SER A 324 10.07 20.24 -8.81
CA SER A 324 10.83 21.46 -8.51
C SER A 324 11.07 22.40 -9.68
N ASP A 325 10.51 22.11 -10.86
CA ASP A 325 10.72 22.93 -12.04
C ASP A 325 10.07 24.32 -11.89
N LYS A 326 10.86 25.35 -12.11
CA LYS A 326 10.41 26.75 -11.99
C LYS A 326 9.28 27.10 -12.96
N ARG A 327 9.15 26.39 -14.09
CA ARG A 327 8.07 26.59 -15.06
C ARG A 327 6.70 26.22 -14.53
N LEU A 328 6.63 25.42 -13.45
CA LEU A 328 5.40 25.03 -12.77
C LEU A 328 4.93 26.09 -11.75
N ILE A 329 5.82 27.01 -11.37
CA ILE A 329 5.51 28.08 -10.42
C ILE A 329 4.98 29.26 -11.25
N ILE A 330 3.66 29.45 -11.26
CA ILE A 330 3.04 30.62 -11.85
C ILE A 330 3.18 31.75 -10.82
N THR A 331 4.16 32.63 -11.00
CA THR A 331 4.22 33.90 -10.26
C THR A 331 3.28 34.88 -10.95
N ASP A 332 2.32 35.42 -10.20
CA ASP A 332 1.49 36.54 -10.65
C ASP A 332 2.39 37.65 -11.22
N MET A 333 2.13 38.03 -12.50
CA MET A 333 2.68 39.24 -13.08
C MET A 333 1.84 40.44 -12.70
#